data_3b6a34f441249dd25f9a717c8d002402
#
_entry.id   3b6a34f441249dd25f9a717c8d002402
#
_cell.length_a   1.000
_cell.length_b   1.000
_cell.length_c   1.000
_cell.angle_alpha   90.00
_cell.angle_beta   90.00
_cell.angle_gamma   90.00
#
_symmetry.space_group_name_H-M   'P 1'
#
loop_
_entity.id
_entity.type
_entity.pdbx_description
1 polymer ?
#
loop_
_entity_poly.entity_id
_entity_poly.type
_entity_poly.pdbx_seq_one_letter_code
_entity_poly.pdbx_strand_id
1 'polypeptide(L)'
;MKLASLLSGVIAIHAIALAAQPQSAPPQMLAITGGKLLTVSHGTIENGVLVIANGKIAAVGEAGKVDIPAGAQVVDARGLTVYPGLIDPETNFGLTEIEADQASNDLAEPSDEIMPHMHVYDAFHAETELIPVARLNGITNAVVAPASEDSIAGQDIFIQLFGADRDQMILGRDVALAMNFGADQRRRGGRGGHAEYPSTRMGLVTQLRQTFLDVQDYEAKRDAALKKDEKPKDEKAKDDKPKEEKPFKRDLKLEALVPYLKGERPVVIGVYEAHDIETIMALADEFHLKVILNHVTHSQDILDKVAAWKVPVIVGSIYDFPLANERYDAVFSLPAELARRGVEIAISSADAGGPVSSHSSRNLPYAAGFAVAYGLPYDEALKAVTLNVAEMFGFGDKLGSLDVGKTANIVLANGDPLDVRTDVKQVYIQGVAVPMVSRQTKLRDEYSK
;
A
#
# COMPACT_ATOMS: atom_id res chain seq x y z
N MET A 1 -24.07 -68.26 33.41
CA MET A 1 -23.07 -67.82 34.40
C MET A 1 -21.82 -67.38 33.66
N LYS A 2 -21.57 -66.12 33.60
CA LYS A 2 -20.28 -65.40 33.74
C LYS A 2 -20.47 -63.98 33.27
N LEU A 3 -20.34 -63.05 34.20
CA LEU A 3 -20.36 -61.60 34.02
C LEU A 3 -19.19 -61.14 33.12
N ALA A 4 -19.50 -60.21 32.23
CA ALA A 4 -18.49 -59.36 31.56
C ALA A 4 -18.70 -57.91 32.01
N SER A 5 -17.71 -57.40 32.75
CA SER A 5 -17.65 -56.04 33.26
C SER A 5 -17.28 -55.05 32.17
N LEU A 6 -18.14 -54.05 31.95
CA LEU A 6 -17.88 -52.86 31.12
C LEU A 6 -17.02 -51.87 31.92
N LEU A 7 -15.79 -51.58 31.45
CA LEU A 7 -14.94 -50.49 31.91
C LEU A 7 -15.32 -49.26 31.06
N SER A 8 -16.02 -48.29 31.65
CA SER A 8 -16.25 -46.97 31.03
C SER A 8 -15.09 -46.06 31.38
N GLY A 9 -14.20 -45.83 30.41
CA GLY A 9 -13.14 -44.82 30.51
C GLY A 9 -13.70 -43.42 30.24
N VAL A 10 -13.75 -42.58 31.25
CA VAL A 10 -14.08 -41.15 31.10
C VAL A 10 -12.82 -40.44 30.65
N ILE A 11 -12.77 -40.00 29.38
CA ILE A 11 -11.73 -39.11 28.88
C ILE A 11 -12.11 -37.68 29.29
N ALA A 12 -11.45 -37.12 30.27
CA ALA A 12 -11.59 -35.70 30.63
C ALA A 12 -10.80 -34.87 29.63
N ILE A 13 -11.53 -34.24 28.72
CA ILE A 13 -10.98 -33.22 27.81
C ILE A 13 -10.79 -31.94 28.64
N HIS A 14 -9.52 -31.65 29.02
CA HIS A 14 -9.17 -30.34 29.56
C HIS A 14 -9.14 -29.33 28.43
N ALA A 15 -10.21 -28.56 28.28
CA ALA A 15 -10.23 -27.35 27.46
C ALA A 15 -9.32 -26.31 28.17
N ILE A 16 -8.11 -26.13 27.66
CA ILE A 16 -7.27 -24.99 28.04
C ILE A 16 -7.93 -23.76 27.40
N ALA A 17 -8.73 -23.05 28.19
CA ALA A 17 -9.18 -21.71 27.82
C ALA A 17 -7.93 -20.81 27.81
N LEU A 18 -7.43 -20.48 26.60
CA LEU A 18 -6.53 -19.35 26.43
C LEU A 18 -7.31 -18.11 26.87
N ALA A 19 -7.04 -17.61 28.06
CA ALA A 19 -7.57 -16.34 28.53
C ALA A 19 -6.95 -15.25 27.63
N ALA A 20 -7.74 -14.73 26.70
CA ALA A 20 -7.42 -13.49 26.01
C ALA A 20 -7.17 -12.44 27.12
N GLN A 21 -5.96 -11.92 27.20
CA GLN A 21 -5.69 -10.83 28.13
C GLN A 21 -6.57 -9.66 27.74
N PRO A 22 -7.30 -9.05 28.68
CA PRO A 22 -8.08 -7.86 28.35
C PRO A 22 -7.12 -6.79 27.84
N GLN A 23 -7.29 -6.39 26.61
CA GLN A 23 -6.60 -5.24 26.02
C GLN A 23 -7.02 -4.03 26.86
N SER A 24 -6.08 -3.49 27.66
CA SER A 24 -6.34 -2.29 28.45
C SER A 24 -6.77 -1.18 27.51
N ALA A 25 -7.88 -0.50 27.82
CA ALA A 25 -8.29 0.68 27.06
C ALA A 25 -7.07 1.61 26.90
N PRO A 26 -6.82 2.16 25.70
CA PRO A 26 -5.67 3.02 25.48
C PRO A 26 -5.71 4.18 26.49
N PRO A 27 -4.56 4.58 27.06
CA PRO A 27 -4.54 5.74 27.94
C PRO A 27 -5.10 6.94 27.18
N GLN A 28 -6.03 7.66 27.79
CA GLN A 28 -6.65 8.83 27.15
C GLN A 28 -5.59 9.86 26.74
N MET A 29 -4.45 9.92 27.43
CA MET A 29 -3.31 10.77 27.11
C MET A 29 -1.99 10.06 27.36
N LEU A 30 -1.07 10.18 26.41
CA LEU A 30 0.29 9.66 26.46
C LEU A 30 1.27 10.79 26.17
N ALA A 31 2.36 10.90 26.91
CA ALA A 31 3.45 11.82 26.64
C ALA A 31 4.76 11.04 26.45
N ILE A 32 5.39 11.15 25.29
CA ILE A 32 6.71 10.60 25.01
C ILE A 32 7.71 11.73 25.19
N THR A 33 8.72 11.54 26.06
CA THR A 33 9.59 12.64 26.51
C THR A 33 11.06 12.30 26.40
N GLY A 34 11.88 13.31 26.08
CA GLY A 34 13.34 13.22 26.13
C GLY A 34 13.99 12.54 24.93
N GLY A 35 13.21 12.13 23.95
CA GLY A 35 13.72 11.49 22.72
C GLY A 35 14.16 12.48 21.66
N LYS A 36 14.95 12.01 20.70
CA LYS A 36 15.22 12.69 19.45
C LYS A 36 14.03 12.51 18.51
N LEU A 37 13.29 13.59 18.20
CA LEU A 37 12.14 13.52 17.32
C LEU A 37 12.56 13.84 15.88
N LEU A 38 12.32 12.90 14.97
CA LEU A 38 12.39 13.14 13.52
C LEU A 38 10.98 13.47 13.04
N THR A 39 10.68 14.76 12.87
CA THR A 39 9.29 15.18 12.59
C THR A 39 8.86 14.94 11.16
N VAL A 40 9.80 14.76 10.24
CA VAL A 40 9.66 14.66 8.77
C VAL A 40 9.31 16.01 8.13
N SER A 41 8.35 16.73 8.65
CA SER A 41 7.87 18.01 8.11
C SER A 41 8.64 19.25 8.62
N HIS A 42 9.20 19.19 9.84
CA HIS A 42 9.81 20.33 10.52
C HIS A 42 11.24 20.04 11.04
N GLY A 43 11.92 19.04 10.45
CA GLY A 43 13.28 18.67 10.82
C GLY A 43 13.36 17.90 12.14
N THR A 44 14.49 18.00 12.83
CA THR A 44 14.83 17.22 14.02
C THR A 44 14.73 18.05 15.29
N ILE A 45 14.15 17.49 16.36
CA ILE A 45 14.13 18.05 17.71
C ILE A 45 14.91 17.11 18.63
N GLU A 46 16.10 17.53 19.11
CA GLU A 46 17.03 16.63 19.84
C GLU A 46 16.53 16.18 21.22
N ASN A 47 15.81 17.02 21.93
CA ASN A 47 15.21 16.69 23.23
C ASN A 47 13.74 17.08 23.18
N GLY A 48 12.95 16.19 22.58
CA GLY A 48 11.56 16.48 22.25
C GLY A 48 10.56 15.93 23.25
N VAL A 49 9.37 16.51 23.18
CA VAL A 49 8.15 16.04 23.85
C VAL A 49 7.07 15.88 22.79
N LEU A 50 6.41 14.75 22.79
CA LEU A 50 5.27 14.45 21.95
C LEU A 50 4.09 14.05 22.84
N VAL A 51 3.00 14.80 22.77
CA VAL A 51 1.77 14.51 23.51
C VAL A 51 0.72 13.93 22.58
N ILE A 52 0.14 12.82 22.99
CA ILE A 52 -0.90 12.10 22.27
C ILE A 52 -2.19 12.15 23.09
N ALA A 53 -3.28 12.50 22.45
CA ALA A 53 -4.62 12.46 23.01
C ALA A 53 -5.62 11.89 22.00
N ASN A 54 -6.46 10.97 22.43
CA ASN A 54 -7.49 10.36 21.58
C ASN A 54 -6.95 9.81 20.26
N GLY A 55 -5.78 9.16 20.28
CA GLY A 55 -5.15 8.56 19.10
C GLY A 55 -4.50 9.55 18.13
N LYS A 56 -4.44 10.84 18.48
CA LYS A 56 -3.84 11.90 17.64
C LYS A 56 -2.72 12.61 18.36
N ILE A 57 -1.81 13.19 17.61
CA ILE A 57 -0.77 14.09 18.12
C ILE A 57 -1.43 15.40 18.57
N ALA A 58 -1.39 15.68 19.86
CA ALA A 58 -1.97 16.88 20.46
C ALA A 58 -0.96 18.02 20.57
N ALA A 59 0.32 17.69 20.81
CA ALA A 59 1.40 18.66 20.83
C ALA A 59 2.74 17.99 20.53
N VAL A 60 3.66 18.73 19.92
CA VAL A 60 5.03 18.31 19.61
C VAL A 60 5.96 19.52 19.73
N GLY A 61 7.14 19.34 20.30
CA GLY A 61 8.13 20.41 20.40
C GLY A 61 9.28 20.06 21.35
N GLU A 62 10.13 21.05 21.64
CA GLU A 62 11.25 20.90 22.57
C GLU A 62 10.77 20.73 24.02
N ALA A 63 11.50 19.95 24.79
CA ALA A 63 11.27 19.84 26.24
C ALA A 63 11.30 21.22 26.92
N GLY A 64 10.30 21.47 27.77
CA GLY A 64 10.10 22.78 28.44
C GLY A 64 9.31 23.79 27.61
N LYS A 65 9.00 23.52 26.32
CA LYS A 65 8.12 24.34 25.49
C LYS A 65 6.74 23.70 25.28
N VAL A 66 6.62 22.40 25.59
CA VAL A 66 5.36 21.64 25.49
C VAL A 66 4.90 21.27 26.87
N ASP A 67 3.66 21.64 27.22
CA ASP A 67 3.02 21.25 28.47
C ASP A 67 2.55 19.80 28.41
N ILE A 68 2.91 19.02 29.45
CA ILE A 68 2.45 17.65 29.61
C ILE A 68 1.19 17.69 30.45
N PRO A 69 0.02 17.26 29.92
CA PRO A 69 -1.22 17.29 30.69
C PRO A 69 -1.13 16.43 31.95
N ALA A 70 -1.72 16.94 33.04
CA ALA A 70 -1.82 16.18 34.29
C ALA A 70 -2.60 14.89 34.08
N GLY A 71 -2.02 13.75 34.52
CA GLY A 71 -2.60 12.42 34.33
C GLY A 71 -2.23 11.74 33.02
N ALA A 72 -1.42 12.36 32.16
CA ALA A 72 -0.87 11.67 31.01
C ALA A 72 0.10 10.55 31.46
N GLN A 73 0.01 9.39 30.82
CA GLN A 73 1.04 8.36 30.99
C GLN A 73 2.33 8.86 30.34
N VAL A 74 3.42 8.91 31.09
CA VAL A 74 4.71 9.37 30.58
C VAL A 74 5.57 8.19 30.15
N VAL A 75 6.08 8.23 28.92
CA VAL A 75 7.06 7.30 28.37
C VAL A 75 8.39 8.03 28.24
N ASP A 76 9.40 7.52 28.92
CA ASP A 76 10.78 8.02 28.82
C ASP A 76 11.44 7.50 27.55
N ALA A 77 11.73 8.40 26.61
CA ALA A 77 12.39 8.11 25.34
C ALA A 77 13.84 8.61 25.29
N ARG A 78 14.46 8.92 26.45
CA ARG A 78 15.86 9.34 26.48
C ARG A 78 16.78 8.30 25.87
N GLY A 79 17.63 8.74 24.92
CA GLY A 79 18.49 7.86 24.13
C GLY A 79 17.79 7.10 23.00
N LEU A 80 16.49 7.39 22.76
CA LEU A 80 15.74 6.83 21.65
C LEU A 80 15.45 7.89 20.58
N THR A 81 15.32 7.43 19.35
CA THR A 81 14.78 8.18 18.23
C THR A 81 13.27 7.90 18.13
N VAL A 82 12.48 8.94 17.96
CA VAL A 82 11.02 8.91 17.80
C VAL A 82 10.69 9.47 16.43
N TYR A 83 9.94 8.71 15.63
CA TYR A 83 9.61 9.07 14.26
C TYR A 83 8.20 8.59 13.89
N PRO A 84 7.57 9.14 12.83
CA PRO A 84 6.29 8.65 12.36
C PRO A 84 6.44 7.23 11.83
N GLY A 85 5.44 6.40 12.02
CA GLY A 85 5.43 5.06 11.47
C GLY A 85 5.68 5.04 9.97
N LEU A 86 6.48 4.08 9.50
CA LEU A 86 6.80 3.90 8.10
C LEU A 86 5.56 3.40 7.34
N ILE A 87 5.48 3.76 6.05
CA ILE A 87 4.38 3.42 5.16
C ILE A 87 4.96 2.76 3.91
N ASP A 88 4.57 1.51 3.66
CA ASP A 88 4.97 0.80 2.44
C ASP A 88 3.94 1.06 1.32
N PRO A 89 4.32 1.67 0.20
CA PRO A 89 3.40 2.04 -0.88
C PRO A 89 2.92 0.86 -1.74
N GLU A 90 3.51 -0.33 -1.58
CA GLU A 90 3.16 -1.49 -2.40
C GLU A 90 3.43 -2.79 -1.64
N THR A 91 2.37 -3.49 -1.29
CA THR A 91 2.42 -4.80 -0.62
C THR A 91 1.29 -5.71 -1.11
N ASN A 92 1.40 -7.00 -0.75
CA ASN A 92 0.32 -7.97 -0.94
C ASN A 92 -0.13 -8.54 0.42
N PHE A 93 -0.06 -7.78 1.49
CA PHE A 93 -0.46 -8.24 2.82
C PHE A 93 -1.86 -8.84 2.81
N GLY A 94 -1.98 -10.05 3.38
CA GLY A 94 -3.25 -10.75 3.49
C GLY A 94 -3.86 -11.26 2.19
N LEU A 95 -3.19 -11.09 1.03
CA LEU A 95 -3.56 -11.73 -0.22
C LEU A 95 -2.84 -13.07 -0.42
N THR A 96 -1.75 -13.30 0.28
CA THR A 96 -1.05 -14.57 0.27
C THR A 96 -0.31 -14.81 1.59
N GLU A 97 -0.28 -16.07 2.05
CA GLU A 97 0.52 -16.54 3.17
C GLU A 97 1.66 -17.45 2.70
N ILE A 98 1.35 -18.38 1.81
CA ILE A 98 2.28 -19.33 1.23
C ILE A 98 2.07 -19.31 -0.28
N GLU A 99 3.00 -18.72 -0.99
CA GLU A 99 2.90 -18.51 -2.44
C GLU A 99 2.64 -19.81 -3.23
N ALA A 100 3.26 -20.90 -2.82
CA ALA A 100 3.12 -22.20 -3.45
C ALA A 100 1.80 -22.93 -3.10
N ASP A 101 1.02 -22.42 -2.16
CA ASP A 101 -0.28 -23.00 -1.76
C ASP A 101 -1.41 -22.18 -2.34
N GLN A 102 -2.04 -22.71 -3.38
CA GLN A 102 -3.15 -22.05 -4.08
C GLN A 102 -4.33 -21.71 -3.14
N ALA A 103 -4.55 -22.45 -2.06
CA ALA A 103 -5.63 -22.19 -1.11
C ALA A 103 -5.39 -20.93 -0.26
N SER A 104 -4.17 -20.41 -0.22
CA SER A 104 -3.78 -19.19 0.50
C SER A 104 -3.27 -18.09 -0.43
N ASN A 105 -3.59 -18.13 -1.72
CA ASN A 105 -3.07 -17.22 -2.73
C ASN A 105 -4.22 -16.60 -3.55
N ASP A 106 -4.53 -15.34 -3.24
CA ASP A 106 -5.50 -14.48 -3.89
C ASP A 106 -4.83 -13.28 -4.58
N LEU A 107 -3.58 -13.45 -5.06
CA LEU A 107 -2.76 -12.37 -5.61
C LEU A 107 -3.26 -11.84 -6.95
N ALA A 108 -3.75 -12.70 -7.83
CA ALA A 108 -4.18 -12.37 -9.18
C ALA A 108 -5.35 -13.26 -9.61
N GLU A 109 -6.18 -12.73 -10.50
CA GLU A 109 -7.27 -13.47 -11.15
C GLU A 109 -6.88 -13.80 -12.60
N PRO A 110 -6.45 -15.03 -12.90
CA PRO A 110 -5.83 -15.35 -14.19
C PRO A 110 -6.82 -15.47 -15.36
N SER A 111 -8.12 -15.21 -15.14
CA SER A 111 -9.15 -15.44 -16.14
C SER A 111 -9.29 -14.33 -17.19
N ASP A 112 -8.83 -13.10 -16.89
CA ASP A 112 -8.88 -11.94 -17.80
C ASP A 112 -7.76 -10.94 -17.43
N GLU A 113 -7.28 -10.20 -18.43
CA GLU A 113 -6.25 -9.15 -18.30
C GLU A 113 -6.78 -7.82 -17.74
N ILE A 114 -8.09 -7.61 -17.79
CA ILE A 114 -8.74 -6.35 -17.46
C ILE A 114 -9.74 -6.59 -16.34
N MET A 115 -9.32 -6.40 -15.09
CA MET A 115 -10.08 -6.74 -13.90
C MET A 115 -10.32 -5.56 -12.94
N PRO A 116 -10.75 -4.38 -13.41
CA PRO A 116 -10.87 -3.16 -12.60
C PRO A 116 -11.91 -3.27 -11.48
N HIS A 117 -12.81 -4.23 -11.55
CA HIS A 117 -13.89 -4.47 -10.59
C HIS A 117 -13.51 -5.48 -9.49
N MET A 118 -12.26 -5.93 -9.48
CA MET A 118 -11.72 -6.69 -8.35
C MET A 118 -11.31 -5.74 -7.23
N HIS A 119 -11.71 -6.04 -6.01
CA HIS A 119 -11.41 -5.23 -4.84
C HIS A 119 -10.53 -6.03 -3.89
N VAL A 120 -9.34 -5.55 -3.62
CA VAL A 120 -8.44 -6.15 -2.62
C VAL A 120 -9.13 -6.31 -1.27
N TYR A 121 -10.06 -5.40 -0.94
CA TYR A 121 -10.87 -5.50 0.26
C TYR A 121 -11.56 -6.87 0.44
N ASP A 122 -12.04 -7.47 -0.64
CA ASP A 122 -12.82 -8.71 -0.56
C ASP A 122 -11.94 -9.93 -0.23
N ALA A 123 -10.66 -9.89 -0.60
CA ALA A 123 -9.69 -10.97 -0.38
C ALA A 123 -8.75 -10.73 0.82
N PHE A 124 -8.74 -9.52 1.42
CA PHE A 124 -7.79 -9.18 2.47
C PHE A 124 -8.01 -9.96 3.77
N HIS A 125 -7.00 -10.72 4.18
CA HIS A 125 -6.90 -11.45 5.45
C HIS A 125 -6.12 -10.66 6.49
N ALA A 126 -6.81 -10.13 7.49
CA ALA A 126 -6.21 -9.28 8.53
C ALA A 126 -5.30 -10.05 9.51
N GLU A 127 -5.51 -11.37 9.63
CA GLU A 127 -4.76 -12.25 10.54
C GLU A 127 -3.45 -12.78 9.95
N THR A 128 -3.02 -12.27 8.80
CA THR A 128 -1.74 -12.67 8.19
C THR A 128 -0.57 -12.56 9.15
N GLU A 129 0.29 -13.59 9.22
CA GLU A 129 1.50 -13.59 10.04
C GLU A 129 2.58 -12.61 9.52
N LEU A 130 2.45 -12.07 8.33
CA LEU A 130 3.40 -11.13 7.73
C LEU A 130 3.29 -9.74 8.35
N ILE A 131 2.08 -9.28 8.71
CA ILE A 131 1.84 -7.97 9.33
C ILE A 131 2.61 -7.80 10.65
N PRO A 132 2.55 -8.72 11.62
CA PRO A 132 3.37 -8.62 12.83
C PRO A 132 4.87 -8.51 12.56
N VAL A 133 5.38 -9.17 11.52
CA VAL A 133 6.80 -9.11 11.13
C VAL A 133 7.19 -7.72 10.64
N ALA A 134 6.36 -7.10 9.78
CA ALA A 134 6.59 -5.76 9.28
C ALA A 134 6.52 -4.71 10.42
N ARG A 135 5.56 -4.82 11.34
CA ARG A 135 5.44 -3.92 12.51
C ARG A 135 6.68 -3.91 13.38
N LEU A 136 7.33 -5.07 13.58
CA LEU A 136 8.56 -5.16 14.37
C LEU A 136 9.68 -4.28 13.83
N ASN A 137 9.60 -3.87 12.56
CA ASN A 137 10.57 -2.97 11.94
C ASN A 137 10.03 -1.54 11.66
N GLY A 138 8.95 -1.16 12.37
CA GLY A 138 8.45 0.20 12.39
C GLY A 138 7.45 0.54 11.29
N ILE A 139 6.99 -0.42 10.48
CA ILE A 139 5.95 -0.17 9.48
C ILE A 139 4.60 -0.17 10.19
N THR A 140 3.84 0.90 10.01
CA THR A 140 2.53 1.08 10.65
C THR A 140 1.38 1.07 9.66
N ASN A 141 1.67 1.36 8.39
CA ASN A 141 0.68 1.43 7.33
C ASN A 141 1.24 0.83 6.03
N ALA A 142 0.36 0.41 5.16
CA ALA A 142 0.73 -0.08 3.85
C ALA A 142 -0.42 0.12 2.83
N VAL A 143 -0.05 0.18 1.57
CA VAL A 143 -0.98 -0.05 0.45
C VAL A 143 -0.95 -1.53 0.12
N VAL A 144 -2.11 -2.14 0.00
CA VAL A 144 -2.24 -3.52 -0.46
C VAL A 144 -2.82 -3.51 -1.87
N ALA A 145 -2.06 -4.06 -2.79
CA ALA A 145 -2.37 -4.15 -4.21
C ALA A 145 -2.36 -5.61 -4.69
N PRO A 146 -3.07 -5.95 -5.77
CA PRO A 146 -2.91 -7.23 -6.45
C PRO A 146 -1.49 -7.37 -7.04
N ALA A 147 -1.12 -8.59 -7.42
CA ALA A 147 0.13 -8.80 -8.15
C ALA A 147 0.11 -8.16 -9.54
N SER A 148 1.31 -7.93 -10.08
CA SER A 148 1.53 -7.22 -11.34
C SER A 148 1.32 -8.08 -12.61
N GLU A 149 0.52 -9.13 -12.54
CA GLU A 149 0.34 -10.08 -13.66
C GLU A 149 -0.61 -9.54 -14.74
N ASP A 150 -1.63 -8.77 -14.34
CA ASP A 150 -2.69 -8.28 -15.23
C ASP A 150 -2.48 -6.81 -15.64
N SER A 151 -2.93 -6.46 -16.85
CA SER A 151 -2.86 -5.08 -17.36
C SER A 151 -3.68 -4.09 -16.51
N ILE A 152 -4.83 -4.54 -15.99
CA ILE A 152 -5.61 -3.87 -14.94
C ILE A 152 -5.97 -4.93 -13.91
N ALA A 153 -5.28 -4.93 -12.77
CA ALA A 153 -5.35 -6.02 -11.80
C ALA A 153 -6.48 -5.85 -10.75
N GLY A 154 -6.85 -4.62 -10.42
CA GLY A 154 -7.90 -4.38 -9.42
C GLY A 154 -7.70 -3.08 -8.65
N GLN A 155 -8.44 -2.92 -7.57
CA GLN A 155 -8.48 -1.71 -6.75
C GLN A 155 -7.83 -1.94 -5.39
N ASP A 156 -6.87 -1.06 -5.06
CA ASP A 156 -6.02 -1.14 -3.89
C ASP A 156 -6.74 -0.67 -2.62
N ILE A 157 -6.27 -1.16 -1.47
CA ILE A 157 -6.68 -0.64 -0.16
C ILE A 157 -5.49 -0.01 0.57
N PHE A 158 -5.78 0.97 1.43
CA PHE A 158 -4.81 1.55 2.36
C PHE A 158 -5.11 1.06 3.77
N ILE A 159 -4.14 0.42 4.42
CA ILE A 159 -4.33 -0.21 5.72
C ILE A 159 -3.43 0.38 6.81
N GLN A 160 -3.84 0.23 8.05
CA GLN A 160 -2.96 0.26 9.22
C GLN A 160 -2.69 -1.17 9.70
N LEU A 161 -1.49 -1.40 10.20
CA LEU A 161 -1.03 -2.74 10.54
C LEU A 161 -1.46 -3.22 11.94
N PHE A 162 -2.52 -2.67 12.50
CA PHE A 162 -3.10 -3.05 13.79
C PHE A 162 -4.56 -2.67 13.87
N GLY A 163 -5.40 -3.56 14.38
CA GLY A 163 -6.82 -3.37 14.59
C GLY A 163 -7.41 -4.62 15.27
N ALA A 164 -8.63 -4.52 15.79
CA ALA A 164 -9.34 -5.66 16.36
C ALA A 164 -9.94 -6.58 15.31
N ASP A 165 -10.18 -6.03 14.12
CA ASP A 165 -10.74 -6.74 12.97
C ASP A 165 -10.27 -6.11 11.65
N ARG A 166 -10.64 -6.72 10.54
CA ARG A 166 -10.32 -6.26 9.19
C ARG A 166 -10.77 -4.82 8.94
N ASP A 167 -12.00 -4.47 9.33
CA ASP A 167 -12.58 -3.16 9.02
C ASP A 167 -11.89 -2.04 9.78
N GLN A 168 -11.37 -2.29 10.98
CA GLN A 168 -10.57 -1.33 11.73
C GLN A 168 -9.17 -1.15 11.14
N MET A 169 -8.64 -2.15 10.45
CA MET A 169 -7.34 -2.03 9.79
C MET A 169 -7.42 -1.27 8.47
N ILE A 170 -8.56 -1.25 7.79
CA ILE A 170 -8.70 -0.60 6.49
C ILE A 170 -9.06 0.88 6.66
N LEU A 171 -8.13 1.76 6.31
CA LEU A 171 -8.30 3.22 6.36
C LEU A 171 -8.91 3.79 5.08
N GLY A 172 -8.73 3.11 3.95
CA GLY A 172 -9.30 3.49 2.66
C GLY A 172 -9.52 2.29 1.77
N ARG A 173 -10.68 2.26 1.11
CA ARG A 173 -11.02 1.27 0.07
C ARG A 173 -10.87 1.92 -1.29
N ASP A 174 -10.44 1.14 -2.28
CA ASP A 174 -10.33 1.57 -3.67
C ASP A 174 -9.52 2.87 -3.80
N VAL A 175 -8.40 2.95 -3.06
CA VAL A 175 -7.58 4.17 -2.99
C VAL A 175 -6.83 4.44 -4.28
N ALA A 176 -6.56 3.41 -5.06
CA ALA A 176 -5.94 3.48 -6.38
C ALA A 176 -6.40 2.31 -7.25
N LEU A 177 -6.14 2.39 -8.56
CA LEU A 177 -6.27 1.28 -9.51
C LEU A 177 -4.88 0.75 -9.83
N ALA A 178 -4.64 -0.54 -9.60
CA ALA A 178 -3.42 -1.21 -10.01
C ALA A 178 -3.46 -1.51 -11.51
N MET A 179 -2.54 -0.94 -12.25
CA MET A 179 -2.29 -1.22 -13.67
C MET A 179 -0.84 -1.61 -13.89
N ASN A 180 -0.60 -2.42 -14.89
CA ASN A 180 0.74 -2.84 -15.27
C ASN A 180 0.93 -2.81 -16.78
N PHE A 181 2.14 -2.44 -17.23
CA PHE A 181 2.45 -2.36 -18.64
C PHE A 181 3.90 -2.79 -18.90
N GLY A 182 4.07 -3.83 -19.69
CA GLY A 182 5.41 -4.30 -20.03
C GLY A 182 5.44 -5.72 -20.63
N ALA A 183 6.53 -6.41 -20.37
CA ALA A 183 6.78 -7.74 -20.92
C ALA A 183 5.87 -8.80 -20.29
N ASP A 184 5.55 -8.68 -19.01
CA ASP A 184 4.83 -9.69 -18.22
C ASP A 184 3.34 -9.75 -18.56
N GLN A 185 2.75 -8.62 -18.98
CA GLN A 185 1.35 -8.54 -19.41
C GLN A 185 1.13 -9.11 -20.83
N ARG A 186 2.19 -9.52 -21.51
CA ARG A 186 2.07 -10.13 -22.85
C ARG A 186 1.81 -11.62 -22.74
N ARG A 187 0.60 -12.06 -23.03
CA ARG A 187 0.25 -13.47 -23.05
C ARG A 187 1.02 -14.20 -24.16
N ARG A 188 2.07 -14.86 -23.75
CA ARG A 188 2.81 -15.78 -24.64
C ARG A 188 2.27 -17.17 -24.38
N GLY A 189 1.62 -17.77 -25.38
CA GLY A 189 1.15 -19.15 -25.28
C GLY A 189 2.24 -20.06 -24.69
N GLY A 190 1.89 -20.91 -23.73
CA GLY A 190 2.78 -21.89 -23.12
C GLY A 190 3.36 -22.85 -24.17
N ARG A 191 4.26 -23.80 -23.78
CA ARG A 191 4.91 -24.77 -24.64
C ARG A 191 3.88 -25.46 -25.59
N GLY A 192 3.85 -25.01 -26.86
CA GLY A 192 2.95 -25.53 -27.90
C GLY A 192 1.61 -24.81 -28.04
N GLY A 193 1.34 -23.73 -27.27
CA GLY A 193 0.13 -22.93 -27.39
C GLY A 193 0.26 -21.81 -28.42
N HIS A 194 -0.87 -21.42 -29.01
CA HIS A 194 -0.96 -20.19 -29.80
C HIS A 194 -0.86 -18.98 -28.87
N ALA A 195 -0.20 -17.91 -29.35
CA ALA A 195 -0.17 -16.64 -28.61
C ALA A 195 -1.59 -16.09 -28.48
N GLU A 196 -2.00 -15.75 -27.24
CA GLU A 196 -3.27 -15.12 -26.98
C GLU A 196 -3.13 -13.59 -27.02
N TYR A 197 -4.20 -12.88 -27.32
CA TYR A 197 -4.24 -11.43 -27.28
C TYR A 197 -4.42 -10.94 -25.82
N PRO A 198 -3.63 -9.92 -25.40
CA PRO A 198 -2.56 -9.21 -26.10
C PRO A 198 -1.20 -9.93 -26.00
N SER A 199 -0.47 -10.04 -27.10
CA SER A 199 0.85 -10.70 -27.13
C SER A 199 2.01 -9.76 -27.48
N THR A 200 1.70 -8.50 -27.74
CA THR A 200 2.67 -7.44 -28.10
C THR A 200 2.35 -6.15 -27.40
N ARG A 201 3.35 -5.23 -27.29
CA ARG A 201 3.11 -3.86 -26.82
C ARG A 201 1.99 -3.13 -27.57
N MET A 202 1.92 -3.34 -28.90
CA MET A 202 0.82 -2.80 -29.72
C MET A 202 -0.55 -3.32 -29.26
N GLY A 203 -0.63 -4.62 -28.98
CA GLY A 203 -1.84 -5.27 -28.48
C GLY A 203 -2.25 -4.72 -27.11
N LEU A 204 -1.30 -4.59 -26.17
CA LEU A 204 -1.55 -4.01 -24.84
C LEU A 204 -2.11 -2.59 -24.92
N VAL A 205 -1.46 -1.68 -25.66
CA VAL A 205 -1.93 -0.31 -25.82
C VAL A 205 -3.33 -0.28 -26.45
N THR A 206 -3.56 -1.11 -27.48
CA THR A 206 -4.85 -1.16 -28.14
C THR A 206 -5.94 -1.67 -27.20
N GLN A 207 -5.65 -2.68 -26.38
CA GLN A 207 -6.58 -3.22 -25.40
C GLN A 207 -6.95 -2.16 -24.34
N LEU A 208 -5.95 -1.50 -23.74
CA LEU A 208 -6.18 -0.45 -22.76
C LEU A 208 -6.95 0.73 -23.34
N ARG A 209 -6.55 1.20 -24.54
CA ARG A 209 -7.26 2.29 -25.23
C ARG A 209 -8.73 1.94 -25.53
N GLN A 210 -8.98 0.72 -26.03
CA GLN A 210 -10.34 0.27 -26.29
C GLN A 210 -11.15 0.21 -25.00
N THR A 211 -10.58 -0.32 -23.92
CA THR A 211 -11.22 -0.37 -22.62
C THR A 211 -11.63 1.04 -22.14
N PHE A 212 -10.73 2.02 -22.25
CA PHE A 212 -11.04 3.40 -21.82
C PHE A 212 -12.10 4.07 -22.70
N LEU A 213 -12.10 3.83 -24.01
CA LEU A 213 -13.16 4.29 -24.91
C LEU A 213 -14.51 3.66 -24.57
N ASP A 214 -14.52 2.36 -24.24
CA ASP A 214 -15.74 1.66 -23.83
C ASP A 214 -16.32 2.22 -22.53
N VAL A 215 -15.46 2.68 -21.59
CA VAL A 215 -15.90 3.35 -20.36
C VAL A 215 -16.53 4.72 -20.68
N GLN A 216 -15.94 5.52 -21.56
CA GLN A 216 -16.51 6.82 -21.97
C GLN A 216 -17.89 6.64 -22.62
N ASP A 217 -18.04 5.64 -23.50
CA ASP A 217 -19.32 5.30 -24.13
C ASP A 217 -20.35 4.76 -23.11
N TYR A 218 -19.91 3.94 -22.16
CA TYR A 218 -20.74 3.47 -21.06
C TYR A 218 -21.26 4.63 -20.20
N GLU A 219 -20.40 5.56 -19.82
CA GLU A 219 -20.76 6.72 -19.02
C GLU A 219 -21.78 7.59 -19.75
N ALA A 220 -21.55 7.89 -21.02
CA ALA A 220 -22.48 8.65 -21.84
C ALA A 220 -23.88 8.00 -21.92
N LYS A 221 -23.94 6.69 -22.07
CA LYS A 221 -25.20 5.90 -22.09
C LYS A 221 -25.90 5.90 -20.72
N ARG A 222 -25.15 5.74 -19.63
CA ARG A 222 -25.67 5.80 -18.26
C ARG A 222 -26.29 7.15 -17.96
N ASP A 223 -25.58 8.24 -18.26
CA ASP A 223 -26.04 9.61 -18.00
C ASP A 223 -27.26 9.98 -18.85
N ALA A 224 -27.33 9.47 -20.08
CA ALA A 224 -28.53 9.65 -20.93
C ALA A 224 -29.73 8.88 -20.34
N ALA A 225 -29.55 7.70 -19.80
CA ALA A 225 -30.62 6.92 -19.16
C ALA A 225 -31.13 7.61 -17.89
N LEU A 226 -30.24 8.10 -17.01
CA LEU A 226 -30.61 8.83 -15.80
C LEU A 226 -31.43 10.11 -16.12
N LYS A 227 -31.02 10.88 -17.12
CA LYS A 227 -31.76 12.08 -17.55
C LYS A 227 -33.15 11.80 -18.11
N LYS A 228 -33.39 10.60 -18.68
CA LYS A 228 -34.69 10.15 -19.11
C LYS A 228 -35.64 9.81 -17.97
N ASP A 229 -35.09 9.18 -16.92
CA ASP A 229 -35.88 8.80 -15.73
C ASP A 229 -36.32 10.01 -14.89
N GLU A 230 -35.56 11.12 -14.95
CA GLU A 230 -35.88 12.39 -14.25
C GLU A 230 -36.96 13.23 -14.95
N LYS A 231 -37.28 12.97 -16.22
CA LYS A 231 -38.33 13.73 -16.92
C LYS A 231 -39.70 13.24 -16.49
N PRO A 232 -40.64 14.15 -16.07
CA PRO A 232 -42.01 13.79 -15.78
C PRO A 232 -42.62 13.14 -17.03
N LYS A 233 -43.32 12.02 -16.84
CA LYS A 233 -44.15 11.40 -17.90
C LYS A 233 -45.30 12.31 -18.19
N ASP A 234 -45.06 13.37 -18.97
CA ASP A 234 -46.17 14.15 -19.53
C ASP A 234 -46.95 13.30 -20.54
N GLU A 235 -48.19 13.02 -20.19
CA GLU A 235 -49.16 12.39 -21.05
C GLU A 235 -49.41 13.29 -22.26
N LYS A 236 -48.82 12.94 -23.41
CA LYS A 236 -49.35 13.20 -24.76
C LYS A 236 -48.27 13.11 -25.83
N ALA A 237 -48.00 11.90 -26.30
CA ALA A 237 -47.61 11.66 -27.68
C ALA A 237 -48.27 10.35 -28.11
N LYS A 238 -49.51 10.48 -28.64
CA LYS A 238 -50.12 9.45 -29.45
C LYS A 238 -49.47 9.53 -30.84
N ASP A 239 -49.16 8.33 -31.36
CA ASP A 239 -48.71 8.02 -32.71
C ASP A 239 -47.18 8.09 -32.98
N ASP A 240 -46.42 7.27 -32.27
CA ASP A 240 -45.29 6.55 -32.85
C ASP A 240 -45.08 5.27 -32.03
N LYS A 241 -44.93 4.14 -32.72
CA LYS A 241 -44.64 2.85 -32.06
C LYS A 241 -43.36 3.06 -31.25
N PRO A 242 -43.39 2.84 -29.92
CA PRO A 242 -42.17 2.93 -29.11
C PRO A 242 -41.20 1.92 -29.70
N LYS A 243 -40.04 2.35 -30.19
CA LYS A 243 -38.88 1.47 -30.31
C LYS A 243 -38.66 0.97 -28.91
N GLU A 244 -38.71 -0.34 -28.69
CA GLU A 244 -38.33 -0.99 -27.45
C GLU A 244 -36.85 -0.61 -27.19
N GLU A 245 -36.62 0.53 -26.52
CA GLU A 245 -35.31 0.88 -26.03
C GLU A 245 -34.99 -0.11 -24.91
N LYS A 246 -33.96 -0.90 -25.11
CA LYS A 246 -33.47 -1.82 -24.08
C LYS A 246 -33.08 -0.99 -22.86
N PRO A 247 -33.49 -1.39 -21.64
CA PRO A 247 -33.10 -0.68 -20.42
C PRO A 247 -31.56 -0.67 -20.32
N PHE A 248 -31.01 0.41 -19.75
CA PHE A 248 -29.58 0.51 -19.50
C PHE A 248 -29.12 -0.69 -18.67
N LYS A 249 -28.14 -1.43 -19.17
CA LYS A 249 -27.57 -2.56 -18.48
C LYS A 249 -26.29 -2.12 -17.79
N ARG A 250 -26.24 -2.27 -16.47
CA ARG A 250 -25.06 -2.00 -15.67
C ARG A 250 -23.95 -3.01 -15.99
N ASP A 251 -22.74 -2.51 -16.18
CA ASP A 251 -21.51 -3.28 -16.38
C ASP A 251 -20.52 -2.91 -15.27
N LEU A 252 -20.25 -3.83 -14.34
CA LEU A 252 -19.39 -3.59 -13.18
C LEU A 252 -17.95 -3.30 -13.57
N LYS A 253 -17.47 -3.93 -14.64
CA LYS A 253 -16.11 -3.75 -15.15
C LYS A 253 -15.89 -2.32 -15.66
N LEU A 254 -16.81 -1.81 -16.47
CA LEU A 254 -16.73 -0.46 -17.01
C LEU A 254 -17.02 0.59 -15.92
N GLU A 255 -17.99 0.31 -15.03
CA GLU A 255 -18.37 1.21 -13.96
C GLU A 255 -17.22 1.46 -12.98
N ALA A 256 -16.45 0.43 -12.66
CA ALA A 256 -15.30 0.52 -11.77
C ALA A 256 -14.21 1.46 -12.28
N LEU A 257 -14.07 1.65 -13.59
CA LEU A 257 -13.07 2.53 -14.19
C LEU A 257 -13.49 4.02 -14.24
N VAL A 258 -14.79 4.34 -14.11
CA VAL A 258 -15.27 5.71 -14.23
C VAL A 258 -14.56 6.72 -13.32
N PRO A 259 -14.36 6.48 -12.01
CA PRO A 259 -13.67 7.44 -11.14
C PRO A 259 -12.22 7.71 -11.55
N TYR A 260 -11.55 6.74 -12.15
CA TYR A 260 -10.16 6.85 -12.60
C TYR A 260 -10.05 7.69 -13.89
N LEU A 261 -10.95 7.49 -14.86
CA LEU A 261 -11.02 8.31 -16.07
C LEU A 261 -11.47 9.75 -15.79
N LYS A 262 -12.13 9.98 -14.66
CA LYS A 262 -12.46 11.34 -14.17
C LYS A 262 -11.32 12.00 -13.40
N GLY A 263 -10.22 11.29 -13.13
CA GLY A 263 -9.13 11.79 -12.31
C GLY A 263 -9.49 11.95 -10.82
N GLU A 264 -10.61 11.37 -10.36
CA GLU A 264 -11.04 11.41 -8.96
C GLU A 264 -10.14 10.57 -8.07
N ARG A 265 -9.60 9.48 -8.61
CA ARG A 265 -8.69 8.54 -7.95
C ARG A 265 -7.44 8.32 -8.78
N PRO A 266 -6.28 8.05 -8.17
CA PRO A 266 -5.05 7.77 -8.91
C PRO A 266 -5.06 6.37 -9.51
N VAL A 267 -4.27 6.24 -10.59
CA VAL A 267 -3.90 4.98 -11.20
C VAL A 267 -2.43 4.75 -10.90
N VAL A 268 -2.09 3.67 -10.21
CA VAL A 268 -0.71 3.22 -9.99
C VAL A 268 -0.33 2.33 -11.16
N ILE A 269 0.69 2.75 -11.93
CA ILE A 269 1.08 2.04 -13.15
C ILE A 269 2.47 1.44 -12.98
N GLY A 270 2.52 0.11 -12.81
CA GLY A 270 3.75 -0.67 -12.80
C GLY A 270 4.36 -0.72 -14.21
N VAL A 271 5.55 -0.13 -14.36
CA VAL A 271 6.28 -0.07 -15.62
C VAL A 271 7.77 0.07 -15.35
N TYR A 272 8.61 -0.65 -16.11
CA TYR A 272 10.05 -0.78 -15.82
C TYR A 272 10.94 -0.08 -16.82
N GLU A 273 10.74 -0.33 -18.12
CA GLU A 273 11.64 0.08 -19.19
C GLU A 273 11.28 1.46 -19.76
N ALA A 274 12.29 2.25 -20.13
CA ALA A 274 12.14 3.60 -20.68
C ALA A 274 11.11 3.69 -21.82
N HIS A 275 11.17 2.75 -22.78
CA HIS A 275 10.25 2.73 -23.91
C HIS A 275 8.78 2.47 -23.49
N ASP A 276 8.57 1.61 -22.50
CA ASP A 276 7.25 1.29 -21.99
C ASP A 276 6.67 2.47 -21.19
N ILE A 277 7.53 3.17 -20.42
CA ILE A 277 7.18 4.41 -19.72
C ILE A 277 6.70 5.48 -20.71
N GLU A 278 7.46 5.73 -21.81
CA GLU A 278 7.05 6.71 -22.83
C GLU A 278 5.71 6.35 -23.47
N THR A 279 5.47 5.06 -23.68
CA THR A 279 4.21 4.57 -24.26
C THR A 279 3.04 4.80 -23.31
N ILE A 280 3.22 4.49 -22.02
CA ILE A 280 2.16 4.67 -21.03
C ILE A 280 1.90 6.15 -20.71
N MET A 281 2.95 7.00 -20.75
CA MET A 281 2.79 8.45 -20.64
C MET A 281 1.84 8.98 -21.70
N ALA A 282 2.05 8.60 -22.95
CA ALA A 282 1.19 9.04 -24.06
C ALA A 282 -0.26 8.56 -23.90
N LEU A 283 -0.46 7.33 -23.45
CA LEU A 283 -1.81 6.80 -23.18
C LEU A 283 -2.49 7.50 -22.00
N ALA A 284 -1.76 7.74 -20.94
CA ALA A 284 -2.28 8.41 -19.75
C ALA A 284 -2.67 9.86 -20.04
N ASP A 285 -1.87 10.57 -20.86
CA ASP A 285 -2.19 11.94 -21.31
C ASP A 285 -3.44 11.97 -22.20
N GLU A 286 -3.59 10.97 -23.09
CA GLU A 286 -4.77 10.83 -23.97
C GLU A 286 -6.08 10.74 -23.17
N PHE A 287 -6.07 10.06 -22.03
CA PHE A 287 -7.25 9.84 -21.18
C PHE A 287 -7.26 10.68 -19.89
N HIS A 288 -6.30 11.59 -19.73
CA HIS A 288 -6.18 12.49 -18.58
C HIS A 288 -6.17 11.76 -17.23
N LEU A 289 -5.47 10.63 -17.15
CA LEU A 289 -5.37 9.82 -15.95
C LEU A 289 -4.54 10.54 -14.87
N LYS A 290 -4.94 10.43 -13.61
CA LYS A 290 -4.14 10.84 -12.47
C LYS A 290 -3.15 9.72 -12.14
N VAL A 291 -1.93 9.82 -12.64
CA VAL A 291 -0.93 8.74 -12.59
C VAL A 291 -0.03 8.84 -11.38
N ILE A 292 0.28 7.69 -10.79
CA ILE A 292 1.46 7.42 -9.97
C ILE A 292 2.25 6.35 -10.73
N LEU A 293 3.48 6.66 -11.15
CA LEU A 293 4.36 5.65 -11.76
C LEU A 293 4.90 4.72 -10.67
N ASN A 294 5.02 3.44 -10.99
CA ASN A 294 5.59 2.46 -10.10
C ASN A 294 6.74 1.70 -10.77
N HIS A 295 7.75 1.36 -9.99
CA HIS A 295 9.02 0.71 -10.35
C HIS A 295 9.99 1.62 -11.10
N VAL A 296 9.82 1.89 -12.37
CA VAL A 296 10.64 2.71 -13.28
C VAL A 296 12.15 2.41 -13.25
N THR A 297 12.53 1.20 -12.88
CA THR A 297 13.92 0.82 -12.55
C THR A 297 14.91 0.94 -13.71
N HIS A 298 14.44 0.89 -14.95
CA HIS A 298 15.24 0.99 -16.18
C HIS A 298 14.87 2.23 -17.01
N SER A 299 14.86 3.40 -16.36
CA SER A 299 14.40 4.68 -16.94
C SER A 299 15.50 5.74 -17.12
N GLN A 300 16.77 5.40 -16.90
CA GLN A 300 17.88 6.34 -16.83
C GLN A 300 17.99 7.25 -18.06
N ASP A 301 17.65 6.74 -19.23
CA ASP A 301 17.72 7.51 -20.50
C ASP A 301 16.61 8.56 -20.65
N ILE A 302 15.54 8.49 -19.83
CA ILE A 302 14.35 9.34 -19.96
C ILE A 302 13.98 10.09 -18.67
N LEU A 303 14.88 10.16 -17.67
CA LEU A 303 14.61 10.80 -16.38
C LEU A 303 14.12 12.24 -16.50
N ASP A 304 14.67 13.01 -17.46
CA ASP A 304 14.23 14.37 -17.69
C ASP A 304 12.79 14.44 -18.25
N LYS A 305 12.36 13.45 -19.04
CA LYS A 305 10.97 13.34 -19.50
C LYS A 305 10.04 12.96 -18.36
N VAL A 306 10.43 11.98 -17.52
CA VAL A 306 9.68 11.59 -16.34
C VAL A 306 9.49 12.79 -15.40
N ALA A 307 10.57 13.54 -15.14
CA ALA A 307 10.50 14.76 -14.33
C ALA A 307 9.62 15.85 -14.94
N ALA A 308 9.67 16.02 -16.25
CA ALA A 308 8.84 17.00 -16.95
C ALA A 308 7.34 16.67 -16.90
N TRP A 309 7.00 15.37 -16.75
CA TRP A 309 5.62 14.92 -16.64
C TRP A 309 4.97 15.29 -15.30
N LYS A 310 5.79 15.52 -14.25
CA LYS A 310 5.34 15.98 -12.92
C LYS A 310 4.37 15.01 -12.22
N VAL A 311 4.52 13.74 -12.45
CA VAL A 311 3.80 12.71 -11.72
C VAL A 311 4.68 12.15 -10.59
N PRO A 312 4.10 11.72 -9.47
CA PRO A 312 4.85 11.05 -8.42
C PRO A 312 5.31 9.66 -8.88
N VAL A 313 6.41 9.19 -8.28
CA VAL A 313 7.04 7.92 -8.63
C VAL A 313 7.26 7.08 -7.38
N ILE A 314 6.75 5.87 -7.38
CA ILE A 314 7.12 4.82 -6.42
C ILE A 314 8.32 4.08 -7.03
N VAL A 315 9.47 4.15 -6.38
CA VAL A 315 10.66 3.41 -6.80
C VAL A 315 10.63 2.06 -6.11
N GLY A 316 10.30 1.04 -6.86
CA GLY A 316 10.24 -0.35 -6.40
C GLY A 316 11.47 -1.11 -6.83
N SER A 317 11.76 -2.12 -6.11
CA SER A 317 12.98 -2.85 -5.81
C SER A 317 14.28 -2.15 -6.17
N ILE A 318 14.80 -1.38 -5.24
CA ILE A 318 16.13 -0.78 -5.40
C ILE A 318 17.28 -1.82 -5.34
N TYR A 319 16.94 -3.09 -5.08
CA TYR A 319 17.89 -4.22 -5.08
C TYR A 319 17.92 -4.97 -6.41
N ASP A 320 17.23 -4.46 -7.42
CA ASP A 320 17.22 -5.05 -8.75
C ASP A 320 18.58 -4.94 -9.42
N PHE A 321 18.82 -5.88 -10.34
CA PHE A 321 20.03 -5.85 -11.14
C PHE A 321 19.85 -4.93 -12.33
N PRO A 322 20.89 -4.11 -12.66
CA PRO A 322 20.87 -3.31 -13.88
C PRO A 322 20.83 -4.22 -15.12
N LEU A 323 20.26 -3.72 -16.22
CA LEU A 323 20.35 -4.39 -17.50
C LEU A 323 21.81 -4.40 -18.01
N ALA A 324 22.13 -5.31 -18.93
CA ALA A 324 23.51 -5.55 -19.39
C ALA A 324 24.21 -4.30 -19.99
N ASN A 325 23.45 -3.32 -20.47
CA ASN A 325 23.93 -2.06 -21.03
C ASN A 325 23.88 -0.87 -20.06
N GLU A 326 23.40 -1.07 -18.84
CA GLU A 326 23.31 -0.03 -17.81
C GLU A 326 24.55 0.00 -16.91
N ARG A 327 24.73 1.11 -16.22
CA ARG A 327 25.74 1.20 -15.16
C ARG A 327 25.34 0.26 -14.01
N TYR A 328 26.34 -0.28 -13.30
CA TYR A 328 26.12 -1.22 -12.20
C TYR A 328 25.27 -0.64 -11.05
N ASP A 329 25.28 0.70 -10.90
CA ASP A 329 24.59 1.45 -9.86
C ASP A 329 23.33 2.17 -10.37
N ALA A 330 22.88 1.89 -11.60
CA ALA A 330 21.77 2.58 -12.24
C ALA A 330 20.49 2.51 -11.41
N VAL A 331 20.12 1.32 -10.97
CA VAL A 331 18.92 1.12 -10.15
C VAL A 331 19.10 1.72 -8.75
N PHE A 332 20.27 1.55 -8.14
CA PHE A 332 20.56 2.01 -6.78
C PHE A 332 20.54 3.54 -6.64
N SER A 333 21.02 4.25 -7.68
CA SER A 333 21.07 5.70 -7.72
C SER A 333 19.77 6.35 -8.20
N LEU A 334 18.84 5.57 -8.73
CA LEU A 334 17.60 6.07 -9.32
C LEU A 334 16.78 6.99 -8.40
N PRO A 335 16.54 6.66 -7.11
CA PRO A 335 15.81 7.54 -6.21
C PRO A 335 16.48 8.93 -6.08
N ALA A 336 17.81 8.97 -5.99
CA ALA A 336 18.56 10.21 -5.91
C ALA A 336 18.51 11.03 -7.22
N GLU A 337 18.54 10.35 -8.37
CA GLU A 337 18.44 10.99 -9.68
C GLU A 337 17.06 11.62 -9.92
N LEU A 338 15.98 10.93 -9.53
CA LEU A 338 14.61 11.44 -9.61
C LEU A 338 14.41 12.62 -8.65
N ALA A 339 14.82 12.49 -7.38
CA ALA A 339 14.69 13.55 -6.38
C ALA A 339 15.45 14.83 -6.77
N ARG A 340 16.68 14.70 -7.32
CA ARG A 340 17.45 15.85 -7.83
C ARG A 340 16.76 16.61 -8.96
N ARG A 341 15.86 15.96 -9.70
CA ARG A 341 15.04 16.56 -10.75
C ARG A 341 13.71 17.10 -10.23
N GLY A 342 13.49 17.04 -8.91
CA GLY A 342 12.29 17.53 -8.27
C GLY A 342 11.06 16.60 -8.43
N VAL A 343 11.29 15.33 -8.74
CA VAL A 343 10.22 14.32 -8.74
C VAL A 343 9.92 13.94 -7.31
N GLU A 344 8.64 13.94 -6.94
CA GLU A 344 8.16 13.38 -5.68
C GLU A 344 8.29 11.87 -5.73
N ILE A 345 9.09 11.29 -4.82
CA ILE A 345 9.35 9.86 -4.80
C ILE A 345 8.81 9.20 -3.53
N ALA A 346 8.36 7.97 -3.67
CA ALA A 346 8.22 6.99 -2.58
C ALA A 346 9.15 5.81 -2.85
N ILE A 347 9.55 5.10 -1.80
CA ILE A 347 10.34 3.88 -1.91
C ILE A 347 9.46 2.72 -1.46
N SER A 348 9.39 1.68 -2.29
CA SER A 348 8.70 0.42 -2.01
C SER A 348 9.67 -0.66 -1.56
N SER A 349 9.19 -1.57 -0.73
CA SER A 349 9.89 -2.82 -0.42
C SER A 349 9.65 -3.92 -1.45
N ALA A 350 8.77 -3.68 -2.43
CA ALA A 350 8.42 -4.68 -3.44
C ALA A 350 9.64 -5.15 -4.24
N ASP A 351 9.69 -6.44 -4.51
CA ASP A 351 10.73 -7.03 -5.36
C ASP A 351 10.29 -6.97 -6.81
N ALA A 352 11.10 -6.37 -7.68
CA ALA A 352 10.81 -6.31 -9.11
C ALA A 352 10.73 -7.72 -9.71
N GLY A 353 9.63 -7.99 -10.39
CA GLY A 353 9.40 -9.28 -11.04
C GLY A 353 9.02 -10.44 -10.12
N GLY A 354 8.81 -10.16 -8.82
CA GLY A 354 8.27 -11.15 -7.89
C GLY A 354 6.78 -10.89 -7.61
N PRO A 355 5.94 -11.93 -7.61
CA PRO A 355 4.51 -11.76 -7.34
C PRO A 355 4.21 -11.39 -5.87
N VAL A 356 5.19 -11.54 -4.96
CA VAL A 356 4.98 -11.40 -3.51
C VAL A 356 5.93 -10.39 -2.90
N SER A 357 5.45 -9.19 -2.65
CA SER A 357 6.21 -8.11 -2.00
C SER A 357 6.16 -8.17 -0.46
N SER A 358 5.12 -8.74 0.12
CA SER A 358 4.85 -8.69 1.56
C SER A 358 5.93 -9.29 2.44
N HIS A 359 6.67 -10.29 1.96
CA HIS A 359 7.79 -10.89 2.69
C HIS A 359 8.96 -9.93 2.89
N SER A 360 9.12 -8.99 1.94
CA SER A 360 10.19 -8.00 1.93
C SER A 360 9.83 -6.70 2.66
N SER A 361 8.56 -6.46 3.01
CA SER A 361 8.09 -5.20 3.62
C SER A 361 8.90 -4.78 4.84
N ARG A 362 9.31 -5.72 5.69
CA ARG A 362 10.19 -5.43 6.83
C ARG A 362 11.50 -4.77 6.44
N ASN A 363 11.94 -4.88 5.17
CA ASN A 363 13.19 -4.31 4.67
C ASN A 363 13.03 -2.88 4.15
N LEU A 364 11.82 -2.32 4.16
CA LEU A 364 11.54 -0.96 3.69
C LEU A 364 12.50 0.10 4.24
N PRO A 365 12.80 0.18 5.56
CA PRO A 365 13.76 1.17 6.08
C PRO A 365 15.17 0.96 5.51
N TYR A 366 15.56 -0.28 5.25
CA TYR A 366 16.88 -0.59 4.68
C TYR A 366 16.98 -0.22 3.21
N ALA A 367 15.87 -0.35 2.46
CA ALA A 367 15.77 0.14 1.09
C ALA A 367 15.99 1.67 1.05
N ALA A 368 15.34 2.41 1.93
CA ALA A 368 15.54 3.86 2.04
C ALA A 368 16.98 4.21 2.46
N GLY A 369 17.55 3.50 3.44
CA GLY A 369 18.96 3.67 3.85
C GLY A 369 19.96 3.38 2.73
N PHE A 370 19.67 2.37 1.91
CA PHE A 370 20.47 2.04 0.74
C PHE A 370 20.41 3.16 -0.31
N ALA A 371 19.24 3.73 -0.56
CA ALA A 371 19.11 4.91 -1.44
C ALA A 371 19.92 6.11 -0.94
N VAL A 372 20.01 6.32 0.39
CA VAL A 372 20.89 7.36 0.97
C VAL A 372 22.35 7.08 0.66
N ALA A 373 22.80 5.82 0.77
CA ALA A 373 24.17 5.43 0.43
C ALA A 373 24.54 5.71 -1.04
N TYR A 374 23.54 5.74 -1.93
CA TYR A 374 23.69 6.07 -3.35
C TYR A 374 23.26 7.51 -3.70
N GLY A 375 23.21 8.40 -2.72
CA GLY A 375 23.13 9.84 -2.93
C GLY A 375 21.77 10.50 -2.76
N LEU A 376 20.75 9.78 -2.29
CA LEU A 376 19.49 10.39 -1.90
C LEU A 376 19.69 11.17 -0.57
N PRO A 377 19.29 12.46 -0.47
CA PRO A 377 19.33 13.17 0.80
C PRO A 377 18.53 12.44 1.88
N TYR A 378 19.07 12.41 3.10
CA TYR A 378 18.46 11.66 4.22
C TYR A 378 17.00 12.04 4.49
N ASP A 379 16.72 13.36 4.52
CA ASP A 379 15.36 13.86 4.77
C ASP A 379 14.40 13.45 3.65
N GLU A 380 14.86 13.39 2.40
CA GLU A 380 14.05 12.91 1.27
C GLU A 380 13.83 11.40 1.36
N ALA A 381 14.82 10.62 1.80
CA ALA A 381 14.65 9.18 2.02
C ALA A 381 13.63 8.89 3.13
N LEU A 382 13.66 9.66 4.21
CA LEU A 382 12.69 9.51 5.30
C LEU A 382 11.27 9.90 4.85
N LYS A 383 11.13 10.99 4.07
CA LYS A 383 9.84 11.36 3.46
C LYS A 383 9.33 10.29 2.51
N ALA A 384 10.23 9.69 1.71
CA ALA A 384 9.87 8.68 0.70
C ALA A 384 9.27 7.39 1.27
N VAL A 385 9.46 7.13 2.57
CA VAL A 385 8.85 5.98 3.29
C VAL A 385 7.86 6.41 4.36
N THR A 386 7.41 7.67 4.35
CA THR A 386 6.46 8.23 5.33
C THR A 386 5.49 9.20 4.66
N LEU A 387 5.82 10.50 4.63
CA LEU A 387 4.91 11.59 4.23
C LEU A 387 4.53 11.51 2.75
N ASN A 388 5.49 11.31 1.86
CA ASN A 388 5.21 11.27 0.41
C ASN A 388 4.23 10.13 0.08
N VAL A 389 4.39 8.95 0.68
CA VAL A 389 3.42 7.85 0.50
C VAL A 389 2.04 8.26 0.96
N ALA A 390 1.94 8.87 2.15
CA ALA A 390 0.66 9.33 2.67
C ALA A 390 0.00 10.37 1.74
N GLU A 391 0.77 11.31 1.17
CA GLU A 391 0.30 12.33 0.23
C GLU A 391 -0.16 11.73 -1.10
N MET A 392 0.61 10.81 -1.69
CA MET A 392 0.27 10.13 -2.95
C MET A 392 -1.09 9.42 -2.90
N PHE A 393 -1.42 8.83 -1.75
CA PHE A 393 -2.67 8.09 -1.57
C PHE A 393 -3.77 8.89 -0.83
N GLY A 394 -3.56 10.20 -0.60
CA GLY A 394 -4.58 11.10 -0.03
C GLY A 394 -4.74 11.03 1.49
N PHE A 395 -3.71 10.57 2.21
CA PHE A 395 -3.67 10.50 3.68
C PHE A 395 -2.66 11.46 4.31
N GLY A 396 -2.07 12.37 3.55
CA GLY A 396 -1.03 13.28 4.02
C GLY A 396 -1.47 14.22 5.15
N ASP A 397 -2.77 14.55 5.22
CA ASP A 397 -3.38 15.31 6.32
C ASP A 397 -3.51 14.51 7.63
N LYS A 398 -3.38 13.18 7.58
CA LYS A 398 -3.60 12.26 8.70
C LYS A 398 -2.36 11.49 9.14
N LEU A 399 -1.40 11.25 8.24
CA LEU A 399 -0.27 10.33 8.44
C LEU A 399 1.05 10.92 7.93
N GLY A 400 2.15 10.22 8.18
CA GLY A 400 3.45 10.40 7.55
C GLY A 400 4.36 11.45 8.19
N SER A 401 3.92 12.18 9.22
CA SER A 401 4.76 13.12 9.96
C SER A 401 4.29 13.29 11.41
N LEU A 402 5.13 13.89 12.26
CA LEU A 402 4.77 14.18 13.66
C LEU A 402 4.10 15.56 13.80
N ASP A 403 3.12 15.86 12.95
CA ASP A 403 2.40 17.13 13.04
C ASP A 403 1.17 17.04 13.95
N VAL A 404 0.85 18.15 14.62
CA VAL A 404 -0.34 18.25 15.45
C VAL A 404 -1.60 17.98 14.62
N GLY A 405 -2.50 17.17 15.18
CA GLY A 405 -3.75 16.74 14.54
C GLY A 405 -3.66 15.44 13.77
N LYS A 406 -2.47 15.00 13.38
CA LYS A 406 -2.27 13.71 12.69
C LYS A 406 -2.45 12.52 13.63
N THR A 407 -2.75 11.38 13.07
CA THR A 407 -2.87 10.11 13.79
C THR A 407 -1.53 9.74 14.42
N ALA A 408 -1.56 9.34 15.68
CA ALA A 408 -0.37 8.99 16.44
C ALA A 408 0.14 7.58 16.10
N ASN A 409 0.61 7.41 14.87
CA ASN A 409 1.36 6.24 14.41
C ASN A 409 2.85 6.57 14.58
N ILE A 410 3.48 6.02 15.63
CA ILE A 410 4.77 6.47 16.14
C ILE A 410 5.65 5.27 16.43
N VAL A 411 6.92 5.40 16.11
CA VAL A 411 7.96 4.39 16.37
C VAL A 411 9.01 4.96 17.29
N LEU A 412 9.42 4.16 18.28
CA LEU A 412 10.56 4.40 19.15
C LEU A 412 11.65 3.37 18.83
N ALA A 413 12.85 3.83 18.53
CA ALA A 413 13.98 2.96 18.19
C ALA A 413 15.27 3.43 18.89
N ASN A 414 16.26 2.52 19.01
CA ASN A 414 17.53 2.83 19.67
C ASN A 414 18.57 3.48 18.74
N GLY A 415 18.18 3.84 17.51
CA GLY A 415 19.10 4.40 16.51
C GLY A 415 18.39 5.11 15.37
N ASP A 416 19.10 5.26 14.27
CA ASP A 416 18.58 5.82 13.03
C ASP A 416 17.57 4.85 12.38
N PRO A 417 16.35 5.29 12.04
CA PRO A 417 15.35 4.41 11.40
C PRO A 417 15.82 3.74 10.12
N LEU A 418 16.75 4.33 9.39
CA LEU A 418 17.24 3.80 8.11
C LEU A 418 18.51 2.93 8.25
N ASP A 419 19.03 2.74 9.46
CA ASP A 419 20.20 1.90 9.72
C ASP A 419 19.79 0.46 10.09
N VAL A 420 20.36 -0.53 9.41
CA VAL A 420 20.10 -1.97 9.64
C VAL A 420 20.42 -2.44 11.06
N ARG A 421 21.25 -1.70 11.81
CA ARG A 421 21.61 -1.99 13.21
C ARG A 421 20.60 -1.48 14.22
N THR A 422 19.60 -0.75 13.77
CA THR A 422 18.58 -0.16 14.64
C THR A 422 17.53 -1.19 15.05
N ASP A 423 17.28 -1.24 16.36
CA ASP A 423 16.19 -2.03 16.92
C ASP A 423 15.00 -1.12 17.24
N VAL A 424 13.85 -1.44 16.71
CA VAL A 424 12.57 -0.84 17.11
C VAL A 424 12.19 -1.35 18.50
N LYS A 425 12.01 -0.45 19.43
CA LYS A 425 11.69 -0.76 20.83
C LYS A 425 10.19 -0.78 21.09
N GLN A 426 9.44 0.11 20.46
CA GLN A 426 7.99 0.18 20.59
C GLN A 426 7.38 0.84 19.37
N VAL A 427 6.24 0.33 18.95
CA VAL A 427 5.37 0.93 17.94
C VAL A 427 4.04 1.30 18.59
N TYR A 428 3.55 2.47 18.25
CA TYR A 428 2.20 2.94 18.59
C TYR A 428 1.41 3.13 17.30
N ILE A 429 0.19 2.62 17.26
CA ILE A 429 -0.77 2.86 16.18
C ILE A 429 -2.02 3.47 16.81
N GLN A 430 -2.41 4.63 16.32
CA GLN A 430 -3.48 5.45 16.92
C GLN A 430 -3.24 5.72 18.43
N GLY A 431 -1.98 5.90 18.82
CA GLY A 431 -1.58 6.10 20.21
C GLY A 431 -1.64 4.86 21.11
N VAL A 432 -2.03 3.71 20.56
CA VAL A 432 -2.07 2.42 21.27
C VAL A 432 -0.74 1.68 21.08
N ALA A 433 -0.11 1.27 22.17
CA ALA A 433 1.09 0.43 22.13
C ALA A 433 0.74 -0.94 21.52
N VAL A 434 1.38 -1.28 20.41
CA VAL A 434 1.14 -2.57 19.76
C VAL A 434 2.08 -3.64 20.29
N PRO A 435 1.67 -4.92 20.34
CA PRO A 435 2.55 -6.01 20.74
C PRO A 435 3.75 -6.14 19.81
N MET A 436 4.97 -6.10 20.37
CA MET A 436 6.23 -6.27 19.65
C MET A 436 6.60 -7.75 19.54
N VAL A 437 5.70 -8.56 18.97
CA VAL A 437 5.81 -10.02 18.92
C VAL A 437 5.35 -10.51 17.54
N SER A 438 6.12 -11.43 16.94
CA SER A 438 5.76 -12.20 15.75
C SER A 438 5.85 -13.70 16.02
N ARG A 439 5.42 -14.52 15.06
CA ARG A 439 5.60 -15.98 15.14
C ARG A 439 7.08 -16.35 15.35
N GLN A 440 8.00 -15.70 14.65
CA GLN A 440 9.43 -15.96 14.74
C GLN A 440 9.98 -15.62 16.14
N THR A 441 9.56 -14.49 16.73
CA THR A 441 10.01 -14.15 18.10
C THR A 441 9.46 -15.12 19.15
N LYS A 442 8.21 -15.56 19.01
CA LYS A 442 7.63 -16.59 19.88
C LYS A 442 8.40 -17.90 19.80
N LEU A 443 8.69 -18.38 18.59
CA LEU A 443 9.48 -19.61 18.39
C LEU A 443 10.90 -19.46 18.96
N ARG A 444 11.56 -18.33 18.71
CA ARG A 444 12.86 -18.05 19.32
C ARG A 444 12.82 -18.19 20.85
N ASP A 445 11.84 -17.53 21.49
CA ASP A 445 11.73 -17.50 22.95
C ASP A 445 11.38 -18.88 23.54
N GLU A 446 10.65 -19.71 22.77
CA GLU A 446 10.33 -21.09 23.13
C GLU A 446 11.55 -22.03 23.07
N TYR A 447 12.34 -21.91 21.97
CA TYR A 447 13.44 -22.85 21.69
C TYR A 447 14.83 -22.34 22.07
N SER A 448 14.97 -21.12 22.60
CA SER A 448 16.24 -20.55 23.09
C SER A 448 16.49 -20.83 24.59
N LYS A 449 15.73 -21.73 25.20
CA LYS A 449 15.85 -22.08 26.64
C LYS A 449 16.89 -23.19 26.88
#